data_61fb33a03b58aca8fa399d2b743bafcf
#
_entry.id   61fb33a03b58aca8fa399d2b743bafcf
#
_cell.length_a   1.000
_cell.length_b   1.000
_cell.length_c   1.000
_cell.angle_alpha   90.00
_cell.angle_beta   90.00
_cell.angle_gamma   90.00
#
_symmetry.space_group_name_H-M   'P 1'
#
loop_
_entity.id
_entity.type
_entity.pdbx_description
1 polymer ?
#
loop_
_entity_poly.entity_id
_entity_poly.type
_entity_poly.pdbx_seq_one_letter_code
_entity_poly.pdbx_strand_id
1 'polypeptide(L)'
;MSEELKRTRLETEALVLGYAMSRLDIVYLSGREVKTWQQAYKEAATALSKPLATFDNLRDEFDPIHPNSRQGWRNRPMRPNRERVVIELADVSDEALMEMVSRILQRDEEAVVEAIDALAVVSKVPANVAERLLTGRRAEDYFLENALRLVNAEPEEVIDLRLSAGGFDFGIRNRPETAVEVKGLKLKSGSILFTDREWQEAGRRRQNYLLVVVGNLVAEPIAQVIPDPHAALNATCTLQTSVTAVWRSSVAVNPS
;
A
#
# COMPACT_ATOMS: atom_id res chain seq x y z
N MET A 1 25.56 -0.57 -8.55
CA MET A 1 24.79 0.69 -8.22
C MET A 1 25.81 1.81 -8.06
N SER A 2 25.66 2.93 -8.76
CA SER A 2 26.62 4.05 -8.67
C SER A 2 26.56 4.72 -7.28
N GLU A 3 27.65 5.34 -6.85
CA GLU A 3 27.71 6.07 -5.56
C GLU A 3 26.66 7.19 -5.48
N GLU A 4 26.37 7.82 -6.62
CA GLU A 4 25.34 8.87 -6.70
C GLU A 4 23.93 8.34 -6.45
N LEU A 5 23.58 7.15 -6.98
CA LEU A 5 22.31 6.49 -6.72
C LEU A 5 22.16 6.09 -5.24
N LYS A 6 23.24 5.59 -4.64
CA LYS A 6 23.25 5.27 -3.20
C LYS A 6 23.03 6.51 -2.34
N ARG A 7 23.67 7.61 -2.69
CA ARG A 7 23.53 8.89 -1.96
C ARG A 7 22.12 9.44 -2.06
N THR A 8 21.54 9.47 -3.27
CA THR A 8 20.16 9.94 -3.50
C THR A 8 19.14 9.09 -2.73
N ARG A 9 19.34 7.77 -2.72
CA ARG A 9 18.51 6.85 -1.95
C ARG A 9 18.57 7.12 -0.45
N LEU A 10 19.77 7.23 0.14
CA LEU A 10 19.94 7.52 1.57
C LEU A 10 19.36 8.89 1.97
N GLU A 11 19.34 9.87 1.04
CA GLU A 11 18.68 11.15 1.27
C GLU A 11 17.15 11.00 1.29
N THR A 12 16.58 10.22 0.37
CA THR A 12 15.15 9.94 0.32
C THR A 12 14.68 9.16 1.55
N GLU A 13 15.40 8.11 1.94
CA GLU A 13 15.10 7.32 3.14
C GLU A 13 15.09 8.19 4.41
N ALA A 14 16.04 9.11 4.54
CA ALA A 14 16.07 10.04 5.67
C ALA A 14 14.85 10.98 5.69
N LEU A 15 14.41 11.45 4.52
CA LEU A 15 13.21 12.29 4.40
C LEU A 15 11.94 11.52 4.81
N VAL A 16 11.81 10.27 4.35
CA VAL A 16 10.68 9.40 4.72
C VAL A 16 10.64 9.18 6.24
N LEU A 17 11.79 8.88 6.87
CA LEU A 17 11.86 8.72 8.33
C LEU A 17 11.46 10.00 9.06
N GLY A 18 11.97 11.17 8.64
CA GLY A 18 11.61 12.45 9.25
C GLY A 18 10.11 12.77 9.11
N TYR A 19 9.54 12.52 7.93
CA TYR A 19 8.10 12.66 7.68
C TYR A 19 7.28 11.73 8.57
N ALA A 20 7.65 10.44 8.64
CA ALA A 20 6.96 9.46 9.47
C ALA A 20 7.02 9.81 10.97
N MET A 21 8.18 10.25 11.46
CA MET A 21 8.35 10.70 12.85
C MET A 21 7.44 11.88 13.19
N SER A 22 7.25 12.81 12.26
CA SER A 22 6.34 13.95 12.44
C SER A 22 4.88 13.54 12.36
N ARG A 23 4.49 12.79 11.31
CA ARG A 23 3.10 12.40 11.05
C ARG A 23 2.54 11.45 12.09
N LEU A 24 3.30 10.41 12.43
CA LEU A 24 2.85 9.34 13.32
C LEU A 24 3.01 9.69 14.81
N ASP A 25 3.91 10.60 15.14
CA ASP A 25 4.21 11.07 16.50
C ASP A 25 4.33 9.90 17.50
N ILE A 26 3.49 9.82 18.52
CA ILE A 26 3.54 8.77 19.56
C ILE A 26 3.35 7.37 18.96
N VAL A 27 2.57 7.24 17.89
CA VAL A 27 2.38 5.97 17.18
C VAL A 27 3.72 5.45 16.61
N TYR A 28 4.60 6.34 16.13
CA TYR A 28 5.95 5.97 15.70
C TYR A 28 6.74 5.32 16.84
N LEU A 29 6.76 5.95 18.01
CA LEU A 29 7.49 5.43 19.17
C LEU A 29 6.97 4.05 19.60
N SER A 30 5.64 3.90 19.65
CA SER A 30 4.99 2.64 20.01
C SER A 30 5.26 1.53 18.99
N GLY A 31 5.16 1.83 17.71
CA GLY A 31 5.39 0.88 16.62
C GLY A 31 6.85 0.45 16.48
N ARG A 32 7.80 1.27 16.97
CA ARG A 32 9.23 0.94 17.04
C ARG A 32 9.67 0.41 18.40
N GLU A 33 8.76 0.29 19.38
CA GLU A 33 9.05 -0.14 20.74
C GLU A 33 10.15 0.70 21.42
N VAL A 34 10.28 1.96 21.03
CA VAL A 34 11.21 2.92 21.65
C VAL A 34 10.49 3.87 22.60
N LYS A 35 11.15 4.24 23.69
CA LYS A 35 10.51 5.05 24.75
C LYS A 35 10.69 6.55 24.57
N THR A 36 11.68 6.96 23.80
CA THR A 36 12.04 8.38 23.66
C THR A 36 12.42 8.72 22.22
N TRP A 37 12.24 9.98 21.85
CA TRP A 37 12.67 10.51 20.56
C TRP A 37 14.18 10.41 20.36
N GLN A 38 14.95 10.54 21.41
CA GLN A 38 16.41 10.33 21.35
C GLN A 38 16.77 8.91 20.91
N GLN A 39 16.03 7.91 21.37
CA GLN A 39 16.23 6.52 20.93
C GLN A 39 15.84 6.35 19.47
N ALA A 40 14.69 6.90 19.03
CA ALA A 40 14.25 6.88 17.64
C ALA A 40 15.26 7.55 16.69
N TYR A 41 15.76 8.73 17.05
CA TYR A 41 16.78 9.43 16.27
C TYR A 41 18.09 8.64 16.19
N LYS A 42 18.50 8.01 17.30
CA LYS A 42 19.71 7.19 17.32
C LYS A 42 19.58 5.94 16.42
N GLU A 43 18.43 5.28 16.43
CA GLU A 43 18.13 4.15 15.56
C GLU A 43 18.26 4.57 14.08
N ALA A 44 17.59 5.65 13.69
CA ALA A 44 17.64 6.19 12.33
C ALA A 44 19.06 6.65 11.93
N ALA A 45 19.78 7.32 12.82
CA ALA A 45 21.14 7.77 12.61
C ALA A 45 22.09 6.59 12.35
N THR A 46 21.94 5.52 13.12
CA THR A 46 22.73 4.30 12.97
C THR A 46 22.41 3.61 11.64
N ALA A 47 21.11 3.40 11.35
CA ALA A 47 20.67 2.74 10.13
C ALA A 47 21.14 3.45 8.87
N LEU A 48 21.07 4.78 8.80
CA LEU A 48 21.42 5.54 7.60
C LEU A 48 22.83 6.16 7.62
N SER A 49 23.62 5.89 8.65
CA SER A 49 24.96 6.47 8.84
C SER A 49 24.94 8.01 8.73
N LYS A 50 23.95 8.65 9.35
CA LYS A 50 23.75 10.11 9.36
C LYS A 50 23.83 10.66 10.78
N PRO A 51 24.15 11.97 10.94
CA PRO A 51 24.10 12.60 12.27
C PRO A 51 22.69 12.52 12.88
N LEU A 52 22.61 12.30 14.20
CA LEU A 52 21.34 12.25 14.94
C LEU A 52 20.50 13.52 14.74
N ALA A 53 21.15 14.69 14.76
CA ALA A 53 20.49 15.97 14.52
C ALA A 53 19.79 16.08 13.15
N THR A 54 20.13 15.22 12.17
CA THR A 54 19.44 15.17 10.88
C THR A 54 17.97 14.83 11.07
N PHE A 55 17.67 13.83 11.90
CA PHE A 55 16.31 13.33 12.10
C PHE A 55 15.47 14.24 12.99
N ASP A 56 16.07 14.84 13.99
CA ASP A 56 15.44 15.88 14.80
C ASP A 56 15.03 17.09 13.92
N ASN A 57 15.97 17.60 13.13
CA ASN A 57 15.69 18.70 12.21
C ASN A 57 14.65 18.35 11.13
N LEU A 58 14.69 17.13 10.58
CA LEU A 58 13.72 16.69 9.57
C LEU A 58 12.31 16.57 10.17
N ARG A 59 12.20 16.02 11.38
CA ARG A 59 10.93 15.99 12.10
C ARG A 59 10.37 17.40 12.30
N ASP A 60 11.20 18.33 12.81
CA ASP A 60 10.81 19.72 13.01
C ASP A 60 10.41 20.43 11.70
N GLU A 61 11.03 20.08 10.56
CA GLU A 61 10.65 20.61 9.25
C GLU A 61 9.27 20.15 8.80
N PHE A 62 8.81 18.95 9.18
CA PHE A 62 7.50 18.41 8.83
C PHE A 62 6.40 18.66 9.88
N ASP A 63 6.74 18.93 11.13
CA ASP A 63 5.77 19.15 12.22
C ASP A 63 4.67 20.19 11.90
N PRO A 64 4.93 21.31 11.20
CA PRO A 64 3.90 22.29 10.91
C PRO A 64 2.77 21.83 9.99
N ILE A 65 2.92 20.71 9.30
CA ILE A 65 1.90 20.18 8.37
C ILE A 65 1.11 19.01 8.95
N HIS A 66 1.47 18.55 10.15
CA HIS A 66 0.81 17.43 10.81
C HIS A 66 0.08 17.85 12.09
N PRO A 67 -1.03 17.19 12.45
CA PRO A 67 -1.81 17.50 13.65
C PRO A 67 -1.15 16.91 14.90
N ASN A 68 0.09 17.31 15.21
CA ASN A 68 0.79 16.92 16.43
C ASN A 68 0.83 18.10 17.42
N SER A 69 1.21 17.84 18.68
CA SER A 69 1.28 18.86 19.72
C SER A 69 2.47 19.84 19.56
N ARG A 70 3.35 19.58 18.62
CA ARG A 70 4.53 20.41 18.34
C ARG A 70 4.23 21.39 17.23
N GLN A 71 4.60 22.64 17.43
CA GLN A 71 4.45 23.66 16.40
C GLN A 71 5.54 23.62 15.34
N GLY A 72 6.57 22.79 15.54
CA GLY A 72 7.74 22.76 14.68
C GLY A 72 8.47 24.09 14.60
N TRP A 73 9.64 24.09 14.00
CA TRP A 73 10.40 25.32 13.82
C TRP A 73 10.41 25.72 12.34
N ARG A 74 9.56 26.70 11.94
CA ARG A 74 9.50 27.06 10.57
C ARG A 74 9.11 28.49 10.25
N ASN A 75 10.11 29.27 9.84
CA ASN A 75 9.94 30.61 9.28
C ASN A 75 10.32 30.72 7.79
N ARG A 76 10.35 29.61 7.05
CA ARG A 76 10.73 29.58 5.64
C ARG A 76 9.90 28.57 4.84
N PRO A 77 9.72 28.77 3.51
CA PRO A 77 9.05 27.81 2.64
C PRO A 77 9.71 26.42 2.70
N MET A 78 8.92 25.36 2.51
CA MET A 78 9.41 23.99 2.43
C MET A 78 10.32 23.84 1.20
N ARG A 79 11.40 23.08 1.36
CA ARG A 79 12.28 22.78 0.23
C ARG A 79 11.57 21.83 -0.75
N PRO A 80 11.80 21.93 -2.08
CA PRO A 80 11.09 21.12 -3.07
C PRO A 80 11.14 19.60 -2.81
N ASN A 81 12.28 19.08 -2.31
CA ASN A 81 12.41 17.65 -2.01
C ASN A 81 11.57 17.20 -0.78
N ARG A 82 11.24 18.12 0.14
CA ARG A 82 10.32 17.85 1.25
C ARG A 82 8.87 17.92 0.76
N GLU A 83 8.53 18.93 -0.01
CA GLU A 83 7.20 19.08 -0.63
C GLU A 83 6.85 17.85 -1.45
N ARG A 84 7.82 17.33 -2.20
CA ARG A 84 7.64 16.10 -2.96
C ARG A 84 7.29 14.91 -2.05
N VAL A 85 8.01 14.71 -0.95
CA VAL A 85 7.73 13.63 0.02
C VAL A 85 6.34 13.80 0.64
N VAL A 86 5.93 15.02 0.97
CA VAL A 86 4.58 15.30 1.50
C VAL A 86 3.51 14.88 0.48
N ILE A 87 3.67 15.25 -0.78
CA ILE A 87 2.72 14.90 -1.85
C ILE A 87 2.68 13.38 -2.06
N GLU A 88 3.83 12.74 -2.14
CA GLU A 88 3.96 11.30 -2.40
C GLU A 88 3.42 10.44 -1.25
N LEU A 89 3.53 10.91 0.01
CA LEU A 89 3.10 10.17 1.19
C LEU A 89 1.72 10.60 1.73
N ALA A 90 1.06 11.59 1.13
CA ALA A 90 -0.20 12.13 1.62
C ALA A 90 -1.29 11.06 1.77
N ASP A 91 -1.41 10.19 0.78
CA ASP A 91 -2.44 9.14 0.68
C ASP A 91 -1.97 7.78 1.21
N VAL A 92 -0.74 7.67 1.71
CA VAL A 92 -0.22 6.44 2.31
C VAL A 92 -0.79 6.29 3.72
N SER A 93 -1.28 5.10 4.08
CA SER A 93 -1.78 4.83 5.43
C SER A 93 -0.67 4.84 6.48
N ASP A 94 -1.05 5.02 7.73
CA ASP A 94 -0.10 5.01 8.85
C ASP A 94 0.57 3.64 9.01
N GLU A 95 -0.14 2.54 8.73
CA GLU A 95 0.42 1.19 8.75
C GLU A 95 1.44 0.96 7.63
N ALA A 96 1.11 1.37 6.40
CA ALA A 96 2.06 1.29 5.29
C ALA A 96 3.28 2.19 5.54
N LEU A 97 3.09 3.36 6.14
CA LEU A 97 4.18 4.25 6.52
C LEU A 97 5.07 3.63 7.61
N MET A 98 4.49 2.94 8.61
CA MET A 98 5.26 2.19 9.62
C MET A 98 6.02 1.01 9.02
N GLU A 99 5.46 0.32 8.03
CA GLU A 99 6.16 -0.74 7.31
C GLU A 99 7.37 -0.17 6.53
N MET A 100 7.20 1.00 5.87
CA MET A 100 8.32 1.72 5.24
C MET A 100 9.44 2.02 6.24
N VAL A 101 9.07 2.56 7.40
CA VAL A 101 10.01 2.86 8.50
C VAL A 101 10.76 1.59 8.90
N SER A 102 10.05 0.48 9.12
CA SER A 102 10.65 -0.79 9.54
C SER A 102 11.66 -1.30 8.54
N ARG A 103 11.35 -1.30 7.25
CA ARG A 103 12.26 -1.72 6.18
C ARG A 103 13.49 -0.83 6.05
N ILE A 104 13.32 0.48 6.14
CA ILE A 104 14.46 1.42 6.11
C ILE A 104 15.40 1.16 7.28
N LEU A 105 14.87 0.91 8.48
CA LEU A 105 15.66 0.74 9.69
C LEU A 105 16.32 -0.64 9.82
N GLN A 106 15.65 -1.70 9.33
CA GLN A 106 16.18 -3.07 9.38
C GLN A 106 17.30 -3.32 8.37
N ARG A 107 17.42 -2.46 7.34
CA ARG A 107 18.37 -2.63 6.24
C ARG A 107 18.40 -4.06 5.71
N ASP A 108 17.25 -4.64 5.55
CA ASP A 108 17.12 -5.95 4.93
C ASP A 108 17.48 -5.82 3.44
N GLU A 109 18.76 -6.06 3.14
CA GLU A 109 19.28 -5.92 1.78
C GLU A 109 18.57 -6.89 0.80
N GLU A 110 18.08 -8.02 1.27
CA GLU A 110 17.30 -8.96 0.44
C GLU A 110 15.90 -8.40 0.12
N ALA A 111 15.19 -7.87 1.11
CA ALA A 111 13.89 -7.22 0.87
C ALA A 111 14.02 -5.94 0.02
N VAL A 112 15.15 -5.26 0.12
CA VAL A 112 15.49 -4.08 -0.70
C VAL A 112 15.83 -4.49 -2.14
N VAL A 113 16.56 -5.59 -2.34
CA VAL A 113 16.87 -6.14 -3.68
C VAL A 113 15.59 -6.66 -4.32
N GLU A 114 14.74 -7.36 -3.58
CA GLU A 114 13.44 -7.86 -4.07
C GLU A 114 12.49 -6.70 -4.46
N ALA A 115 12.49 -5.61 -3.69
CA ALA A 115 11.77 -4.39 -4.04
C ALA A 115 12.37 -3.72 -5.29
N ILE A 116 13.69 -3.67 -5.44
CA ILE A 116 14.38 -3.12 -6.62
C ILE A 116 14.15 -4.01 -7.84
N ASP A 117 14.19 -5.33 -7.71
CA ASP A 117 13.92 -6.26 -8.81
C ASP A 117 12.45 -6.23 -9.23
N ALA A 118 11.52 -6.09 -8.29
CA ALA A 118 10.12 -5.82 -8.58
C ALA A 118 9.92 -4.49 -9.32
N LEU A 119 10.71 -3.47 -9.00
CA LEU A 119 10.75 -2.17 -9.69
C LEU A 119 11.34 -2.27 -11.10
N ALA A 120 12.40 -3.08 -11.29
CA ALA A 120 13.01 -3.31 -12.60
C ALA A 120 12.05 -4.05 -13.55
N VAL A 121 11.20 -4.94 -13.00
CA VAL A 121 10.14 -5.63 -13.74
C VAL A 121 9.01 -4.67 -14.13
N VAL A 122 8.63 -3.73 -13.28
CA VAL A 122 7.56 -2.75 -13.57
C VAL A 122 8.02 -1.69 -14.59
N SER A 123 9.27 -1.26 -14.55
CA SER A 123 9.79 -0.24 -15.48
C SER A 123 10.03 -0.74 -16.91
N LYS A 124 10.01 -2.04 -17.15
CA LYS A 124 10.27 -2.66 -18.47
C LYS A 124 9.03 -3.00 -19.30
N VAL A 125 7.79 -2.74 -18.84
CA VAL A 125 6.61 -3.36 -19.48
C VAL A 125 5.45 -2.39 -19.74
N PRO A 126 5.46 -1.59 -20.83
CA PRO A 126 4.21 -0.99 -21.35
C PRO A 126 3.17 -2.02 -21.81
N ALA A 127 3.58 -3.20 -22.29
CA ALA A 127 2.68 -4.27 -22.74
C ALA A 127 1.83 -4.91 -21.61
N ASN A 128 2.33 -4.95 -20.38
CA ASN A 128 1.60 -5.54 -19.26
C ASN A 128 0.47 -4.68 -18.68
N VAL A 129 0.47 -3.38 -18.90
CA VAL A 129 -0.59 -2.50 -18.41
C VAL A 129 -1.89 -2.75 -19.18
N ALA A 130 -1.83 -2.84 -20.51
CA ALA A 130 -2.99 -3.15 -21.34
C ALA A 130 -3.56 -4.55 -21.05
N GLU A 131 -2.68 -5.55 -20.86
CA GLU A 131 -3.09 -6.91 -20.51
C GLU A 131 -3.73 -6.98 -19.12
N ARG A 132 -3.20 -6.26 -18.12
CA ARG A 132 -3.77 -6.16 -16.77
C ARG A 132 -5.14 -5.47 -16.78
N LEU A 133 -5.30 -4.41 -17.55
CA LEU A 133 -6.57 -3.71 -17.70
C LEU A 133 -7.63 -4.63 -18.34
N LEU A 134 -7.26 -5.40 -19.37
CA LEU A 134 -8.15 -6.37 -20.00
C LEU A 134 -8.51 -7.52 -19.05
N THR A 135 -7.56 -8.02 -18.28
CA THR A 135 -7.78 -9.09 -17.29
C THR A 135 -8.68 -8.59 -16.16
N GLY A 136 -8.45 -7.37 -15.68
CA GLY A 136 -9.31 -6.73 -14.68
C GLY A 136 -10.74 -6.58 -15.17
N ARG A 137 -10.95 -5.98 -16.34
CA ARG A 137 -12.30 -5.83 -16.94
C ARG A 137 -13.03 -7.15 -17.10
N ARG A 138 -12.37 -8.17 -17.64
CA ARG A 138 -13.00 -9.51 -17.80
C ARG A 138 -13.41 -10.12 -16.46
N ALA A 139 -12.63 -9.91 -15.41
CA ALA A 139 -12.98 -10.37 -14.07
C ALA A 139 -14.18 -9.63 -13.49
N GLU A 140 -14.23 -8.32 -13.67
CA GLU A 140 -15.34 -7.47 -13.26
C GLU A 140 -16.64 -7.82 -14.01
N ASP A 141 -16.57 -7.99 -15.34
CA ASP A 141 -17.70 -8.40 -16.15
C ASP A 141 -18.21 -9.78 -15.71
N TYR A 142 -17.31 -10.73 -15.48
CA TYR A 142 -17.67 -12.05 -14.95
C TYR A 142 -18.34 -11.97 -13.58
N PHE A 143 -17.85 -11.09 -12.69
CA PHE A 143 -18.50 -10.86 -11.41
C PHE A 143 -19.93 -10.35 -11.57
N LEU A 144 -20.14 -9.33 -12.40
CA LEU A 144 -21.48 -8.75 -12.63
C LEU A 144 -22.46 -9.80 -13.18
N GLU A 145 -22.03 -10.66 -14.11
CA GLU A 145 -22.84 -11.74 -14.65
C GLU A 145 -23.16 -12.85 -13.63
N ASN A 146 -22.35 -12.98 -12.58
CA ASN A 146 -22.45 -14.06 -11.59
C ASN A 146 -22.66 -13.57 -10.15
N ALA A 147 -23.06 -12.32 -9.95
CA ALA A 147 -23.16 -11.70 -8.63
C ALA A 147 -24.13 -12.46 -7.69
N LEU A 148 -25.27 -12.96 -8.23
CA LEU A 148 -26.21 -13.75 -7.47
C LEU A 148 -25.55 -15.02 -6.90
N ARG A 149 -24.81 -15.74 -7.72
CA ARG A 149 -24.14 -16.97 -7.30
C ARG A 149 -22.97 -16.72 -6.35
N LEU A 150 -22.21 -15.63 -6.59
CA LEU A 150 -20.96 -15.36 -5.86
C LEU A 150 -21.20 -14.67 -4.51
N VAL A 151 -22.08 -13.68 -4.49
CA VAL A 151 -22.28 -12.83 -3.30
C VAL A 151 -23.75 -12.71 -2.89
N ASN A 152 -24.64 -13.53 -3.46
CA ASN A 152 -26.07 -13.52 -3.21
C ASN A 152 -26.69 -12.13 -3.36
N ALA A 153 -26.41 -11.48 -4.49
CA ALA A 153 -26.95 -10.17 -4.87
C ALA A 153 -27.49 -10.23 -6.31
N GLU A 154 -28.73 -9.77 -6.48
CA GLU A 154 -29.29 -9.59 -7.82
C GLU A 154 -28.52 -8.49 -8.58
N PRO A 155 -28.44 -8.52 -9.91
CA PRO A 155 -27.71 -7.53 -10.70
C PRO A 155 -28.10 -6.08 -10.38
N GLU A 156 -29.38 -5.83 -10.12
CA GLU A 156 -29.93 -4.50 -9.79
C GLU A 156 -29.53 -4.02 -8.37
N GLU A 157 -29.08 -4.92 -7.51
CA GLU A 157 -28.59 -4.62 -6.17
C GLU A 157 -27.11 -4.26 -6.17
N VAL A 158 -26.36 -4.61 -7.20
CA VAL A 158 -24.94 -4.29 -7.32
C VAL A 158 -24.78 -2.81 -7.68
N ILE A 159 -24.02 -2.09 -6.89
CA ILE A 159 -23.69 -0.68 -7.09
C ILE A 159 -22.26 -0.61 -7.62
N ASP A 160 -22.10 -0.09 -8.83
CA ASP A 160 -20.78 0.14 -9.43
C ASP A 160 -20.09 1.35 -8.79
N LEU A 161 -18.96 1.13 -8.14
CA LEU A 161 -18.16 2.13 -7.44
C LEU A 161 -16.72 2.22 -7.96
N ARG A 162 -16.41 1.55 -9.08
CA ARG A 162 -15.06 1.49 -9.67
C ARG A 162 -14.45 2.87 -9.97
N LEU A 163 -15.28 3.85 -10.25
CA LEU A 163 -14.84 5.23 -10.47
C LEU A 163 -14.81 6.05 -9.17
N SER A 164 -15.28 5.49 -8.05
CA SER A 164 -15.19 6.15 -6.75
C SER A 164 -13.86 5.80 -6.10
N ALA A 165 -13.27 6.75 -5.41
CA ALA A 165 -12.04 6.50 -4.67
C ALA A 165 -12.31 5.74 -3.34
N GLY A 166 -13.23 4.76 -3.32
CA GLY A 166 -13.72 4.06 -2.14
C GLY A 166 -12.83 2.95 -1.59
N GLY A 167 -11.85 2.47 -2.38
CA GLY A 167 -11.00 1.33 -2.00
C GLY A 167 -11.69 -0.04 -2.19
N PHE A 168 -12.69 -0.11 -3.07
CA PHE A 168 -13.35 -1.33 -3.54
C PHE A 168 -14.18 -1.03 -4.80
N ASP A 169 -14.47 -2.06 -5.59
CA ASP A 169 -15.08 -1.92 -6.92
C ASP A 169 -16.61 -1.82 -6.87
N PHE A 170 -17.27 -2.58 -5.99
CA PHE A 170 -18.72 -2.67 -5.94
C PHE A 170 -19.27 -2.63 -4.50
N GLY A 171 -20.47 -2.06 -4.35
CA GLY A 171 -21.28 -2.15 -3.15
C GLY A 171 -22.53 -2.99 -3.40
N ILE A 172 -23.23 -3.38 -2.31
CA ILE A 172 -24.50 -4.10 -2.38
C ILE A 172 -25.60 -3.26 -1.73
N ARG A 173 -26.64 -2.89 -2.50
CA ARG A 173 -27.70 -1.97 -2.08
C ARG A 173 -28.37 -2.35 -0.75
N ASN A 174 -28.70 -3.62 -0.58
CA ASN A 174 -29.38 -4.12 0.61
C ASN A 174 -28.43 -4.46 1.78
N ARG A 175 -27.12 -4.31 1.56
CA ARG A 175 -26.05 -4.54 2.54
C ARG A 175 -24.99 -3.42 2.40
N PRO A 176 -25.30 -2.18 2.81
CA PRO A 176 -24.47 -1.00 2.55
C PRO A 176 -23.09 -1.06 3.20
N GLU A 177 -22.91 -1.91 4.23
CA GLU A 177 -21.62 -2.18 4.86
C GLU A 177 -20.73 -3.12 4.01
N THR A 178 -21.34 -3.89 3.07
CA THR A 178 -20.61 -4.86 2.24
C THR A 178 -19.91 -4.17 1.08
N ALA A 179 -18.62 -4.38 1.00
CA ALA A 179 -17.76 -3.97 -0.11
C ALA A 179 -17.29 -5.22 -0.88
N VAL A 180 -17.22 -5.11 -2.20
CA VAL A 180 -16.71 -6.18 -3.07
C VAL A 180 -15.56 -5.63 -3.89
N GLU A 181 -14.43 -6.28 -3.79
CA GLU A 181 -13.23 -6.04 -4.61
C GLU A 181 -13.05 -7.23 -5.57
N VAL A 182 -12.77 -6.95 -6.83
CA VAL A 182 -12.62 -7.98 -7.85
C VAL A 182 -11.18 -8.00 -8.38
N LYS A 183 -10.54 -9.15 -8.34
CA LYS A 183 -9.19 -9.35 -8.89
C LYS A 183 -9.19 -10.44 -9.95
N GLY A 184 -8.60 -10.16 -11.10
CA GLY A 184 -8.47 -11.10 -12.21
C GLY A 184 -7.12 -11.81 -12.23
N LEU A 185 -7.12 -13.12 -12.49
CA LEU A 185 -5.94 -13.92 -12.76
C LEU A 185 -6.03 -14.56 -14.14
N LYS A 186 -4.97 -14.45 -14.93
CA LYS A 186 -4.87 -15.09 -16.24
C LYS A 186 -4.98 -16.62 -16.14
N LEU A 187 -4.32 -17.21 -15.16
CA LEU A 187 -4.31 -18.63 -14.85
C LEU A 187 -5.12 -18.94 -13.58
N LYS A 188 -5.20 -20.21 -13.19
CA LYS A 188 -5.91 -20.66 -11.97
C LYS A 188 -5.27 -20.19 -10.66
N SER A 189 -4.00 -19.78 -10.72
CA SER A 189 -3.25 -19.27 -9.57
C SER A 189 -2.33 -18.15 -10.00
N GLY A 190 -1.98 -17.26 -9.08
CA GLY A 190 -1.09 -16.14 -9.34
C GLY A 190 -1.07 -15.16 -8.19
N SER A 191 -0.32 -14.09 -8.36
CA SER A 191 -0.27 -12.99 -7.39
C SER A 191 -1.30 -11.93 -7.74
N ILE A 192 -2.03 -11.47 -6.74
CA ILE A 192 -2.91 -10.31 -6.82
C ILE A 192 -2.26 -9.14 -6.08
N LEU A 193 -2.60 -7.92 -6.48
CA LEU A 193 -2.14 -6.69 -5.85
C LEU A 193 -3.32 -5.94 -5.28
N PHE A 194 -3.17 -5.47 -4.06
CA PHE A 194 -4.04 -4.47 -3.47
C PHE A 194 -3.30 -3.13 -3.49
N THR A 195 -4.01 -2.07 -3.79
CA THR A 195 -3.57 -0.72 -3.43
C THR A 195 -3.59 -0.59 -1.91
N ASP A 196 -2.85 0.37 -1.37
CA ASP A 196 -2.87 0.63 0.06
C ASP A 196 -4.30 0.90 0.57
N ARG A 197 -5.08 1.66 -0.19
CA ARG A 197 -6.47 1.99 0.14
C ARG A 197 -7.40 0.76 0.17
N GLU A 198 -7.31 -0.13 -0.80
CA GLU A 198 -8.06 -1.39 -0.83
C GLU A 198 -7.72 -2.26 0.38
N TRP A 199 -6.43 -2.34 0.74
CA TRP A 199 -5.98 -3.12 1.89
C TRP A 199 -6.47 -2.55 3.22
N GLN A 200 -6.48 -1.21 3.37
CA GLN A 200 -7.03 -0.52 4.52
C GLN A 200 -8.54 -0.74 4.66
N GLU A 201 -9.30 -0.61 3.57
CA GLU A 201 -10.73 -0.88 3.59
C GLU A 201 -11.03 -2.35 3.92
N ALA A 202 -10.23 -3.29 3.45
CA ALA A 202 -10.33 -4.70 3.83
C ALA A 202 -10.10 -4.90 5.34
N GLY A 203 -9.07 -4.26 5.91
CA GLY A 203 -8.79 -4.29 7.34
C GLY A 203 -9.88 -3.66 8.20
N ARG A 204 -10.50 -2.57 7.72
CA ARG A 204 -11.57 -1.86 8.41
C ARG A 204 -12.90 -2.61 8.38
N ARG A 205 -13.29 -3.19 7.22
CA ARG A 205 -14.59 -3.84 7.01
C ARG A 205 -14.63 -5.30 7.43
N ARG A 206 -13.47 -5.97 7.45
CA ARG A 206 -13.33 -7.37 7.86
C ARG A 206 -14.26 -8.29 7.08
N GLN A 207 -15.15 -9.03 7.74
CA GLN A 207 -16.10 -9.96 7.12
C GLN A 207 -17.05 -9.28 6.10
N ASN A 208 -17.20 -7.98 6.17
CA ASN A 208 -17.99 -7.20 5.21
C ASN A 208 -17.18 -6.74 4.00
N TYR A 209 -15.91 -7.12 3.89
CA TYR A 209 -15.11 -6.95 2.68
C TYR A 209 -14.94 -8.30 2.00
N LEU A 210 -15.52 -8.43 0.81
CA LEU A 210 -15.50 -9.64 0.00
C LEU A 210 -14.52 -9.44 -1.16
N LEU A 211 -13.46 -10.25 -1.17
CA LEU A 211 -12.57 -10.32 -2.33
C LEU A 211 -13.08 -11.43 -3.26
N VAL A 212 -13.41 -11.07 -4.48
CA VAL A 212 -13.74 -12.01 -5.56
C VAL A 212 -12.53 -12.17 -6.46
N VAL A 213 -11.93 -13.35 -6.47
CA VAL A 213 -10.82 -13.67 -7.38
C VAL A 213 -11.36 -14.51 -8.54
N VAL A 214 -11.25 -13.97 -9.76
CA VAL A 214 -11.63 -14.68 -10.98
C VAL A 214 -10.38 -15.15 -11.70
N GLY A 215 -10.14 -16.45 -11.68
CA GLY A 215 -9.00 -17.10 -12.31
C GLY A 215 -9.32 -17.76 -13.64
N ASN A 216 -8.26 -18.23 -14.32
CA ASN A 216 -8.34 -18.93 -15.60
C ASN A 216 -9.02 -18.13 -16.73
N LEU A 217 -8.85 -16.82 -16.73
CA LEU A 217 -9.49 -15.91 -17.70
C LEU A 217 -9.07 -16.11 -19.16
N VAL A 218 -8.06 -16.94 -19.43
CA VAL A 218 -7.67 -17.33 -20.80
C VAL A 218 -8.47 -18.52 -21.35
N ALA A 219 -9.22 -19.22 -20.49
CA ALA A 219 -10.02 -20.39 -20.87
C ALA A 219 -11.42 -20.28 -20.23
N GLU A 220 -11.85 -21.24 -19.44
CA GLU A 220 -13.10 -21.20 -18.71
C GLU A 220 -12.88 -20.54 -17.33
N PRO A 221 -13.44 -19.35 -17.08
CA PRO A 221 -13.23 -18.63 -15.82
C PRO A 221 -13.80 -19.40 -14.63
N ILE A 222 -13.08 -19.38 -13.53
CA ILE A 222 -13.52 -19.86 -12.22
C ILE A 222 -13.38 -18.75 -11.20
N ALA A 223 -14.29 -18.67 -10.25
CA ALA A 223 -14.25 -17.63 -9.23
C ALA A 223 -14.26 -18.20 -7.82
N GLN A 224 -13.58 -17.52 -6.93
CA GLN A 224 -13.56 -17.77 -5.48
C GLN A 224 -13.86 -16.48 -4.75
N VAL A 225 -14.73 -16.56 -3.73
CA VAL A 225 -15.01 -15.45 -2.81
C VAL A 225 -14.22 -15.68 -1.53
N ILE A 226 -13.46 -14.69 -1.12
CA ILE A 226 -12.64 -14.70 0.10
C ILE A 226 -13.17 -13.57 0.99
N PRO A 227 -13.98 -13.88 2.03
CA PRO A 227 -14.37 -12.90 3.02
C PRO A 227 -13.19 -12.58 3.92
N ASP A 228 -13.12 -11.34 4.41
CA ASP A 228 -12.03 -10.84 5.25
C ASP A 228 -10.64 -11.17 4.67
N PRO A 229 -10.30 -10.69 3.47
CA PRO A 229 -9.01 -11.01 2.85
C PRO A 229 -7.82 -10.52 3.70
N HIS A 230 -8.03 -9.51 4.54
CA HIS A 230 -7.00 -9.01 5.45
C HIS A 230 -6.59 -10.06 6.50
N ALA A 231 -7.52 -10.89 6.97
CA ALA A 231 -7.22 -11.99 7.88
C ALA A 231 -6.87 -13.30 7.15
N ALA A 232 -7.44 -13.51 5.94
CA ALA A 232 -7.31 -14.77 5.22
C ALA A 232 -6.03 -14.88 4.37
N LEU A 233 -5.42 -13.75 3.99
CA LEU A 233 -4.27 -13.73 3.08
C LEU A 233 -3.01 -13.24 3.80
N ASN A 234 -1.89 -13.88 3.50
CA ASN A 234 -0.57 -13.40 3.89
C ASN A 234 -0.08 -12.38 2.85
N ALA A 235 -0.46 -11.10 3.02
CA ALA A 235 -0.02 -10.04 2.14
C ALA A 235 1.29 -9.42 2.64
N THR A 236 2.18 -9.11 1.69
CA THR A 236 3.44 -8.43 1.96
C THR A 236 3.39 -7.04 1.34
N CYS A 237 3.66 -6.00 2.13
CA CYS A 237 3.77 -4.64 1.62
C CYS A 237 5.04 -4.50 0.79
N THR A 238 4.89 -3.98 -0.42
CA THR A 238 6.01 -3.68 -1.32
C THR A 238 5.97 -2.21 -1.70
N LEU A 239 7.08 -1.51 -1.54
CA LEU A 239 7.19 -0.10 -1.88
C LEU A 239 7.70 0.05 -3.31
N GLN A 240 7.06 0.90 -4.08
CA GLN A 240 7.47 1.21 -5.45
C GLN A 240 8.12 2.61 -5.52
N THR A 241 8.92 2.87 -6.57
CA THR A 241 9.66 4.15 -6.73
C THR A 241 8.76 5.38 -6.90
N SER A 242 7.49 5.20 -7.23
CA SER A 242 6.46 6.24 -7.21
C SER A 242 5.89 6.47 -5.80
N VAL A 243 6.49 5.89 -4.75
CA VAL A 243 5.98 5.90 -3.38
C VAL A 243 4.52 5.44 -3.30
N THR A 244 4.19 4.42 -4.06
CA THR A 244 2.89 3.76 -3.99
C THR A 244 3.05 2.47 -3.18
N ALA A 245 2.35 2.35 -2.06
CA ALA A 245 2.28 1.11 -1.30
C ALA A 245 1.34 0.14 -2.01
N VAL A 246 1.79 -1.08 -2.25
CA VAL A 246 0.96 -2.15 -2.81
C VAL A 246 1.12 -3.41 -1.98
N TRP A 247 0.03 -4.12 -1.79
CA TRP A 247 0.01 -5.37 -1.04
C TRP A 247 -0.10 -6.52 -2.02
N ARG A 248 0.74 -7.54 -1.86
CA ARG A 248 0.77 -8.71 -2.75
C ARG A 248 0.45 -9.97 -1.97
N SER A 249 -0.47 -10.77 -2.50
CA SER A 249 -0.74 -12.11 -2.01
C SER A 249 -0.89 -13.09 -3.17
N SER A 250 -0.58 -14.35 -2.94
CA SER A 250 -0.78 -15.41 -3.92
C SER A 250 -2.02 -16.23 -3.55
N VAL A 251 -2.90 -16.44 -4.51
CA VAL A 251 -4.11 -17.26 -4.33
C VAL A 251 -4.21 -18.30 -5.42
N ALA A 252 -4.79 -19.45 -5.08
CA ALA A 252 -5.26 -20.43 -6.04
C ALA A 252 -6.80 -20.41 -6.04
N VAL A 253 -7.41 -20.37 -7.21
CA VAL A 253 -8.87 -20.39 -7.34
C VAL A 253 -9.34 -21.83 -7.41
N ASN A 254 -10.14 -22.23 -6.42
CA ASN A 254 -10.79 -23.54 -6.38
C ASN A 254 -12.26 -23.36 -6.69
N PRO A 255 -12.85 -24.26 -7.54
CA PRO A 255 -14.29 -24.22 -7.78
C PRO A 255 -15.03 -24.48 -6.47
N SER A 256 -16.05 -23.71 -6.20
CA SER A 256 -16.98 -23.87 -5.07
C SER A 256 -18.02 -24.95 -5.34
#